data_790a73dc84156b45aeec40848ec32dc8
#
_entry.id   790a73dc84156b45aeec40848ec32dc8
#
_cell.length_a   1.000
_cell.length_b   1.000
_cell.length_c   1.000
_cell.angle_alpha   90.00
_cell.angle_beta   90.00
_cell.angle_gamma   90.00
#
_symmetry.space_group_name_H-M   'P 1'
#
loop_
_entity.id
_entity.type
_entity.pdbx_description
1 polymer ?
#
loop_
_entity_poly.entity_id
_entity_poly.type
_entity_poly.pdbx_seq_one_letter_code
_entity_poly.pdbx_strand_id
1 'polypeptide(L)'
;MADHELRIFEGFQKGVNLGGWISQFDRYDENHFASFITEKDIRQIASLGFDHVRVPVDYNVLEDEEGNLREGGFQYLENCRQWCETCGLNMLIDLHECYGYSFDPLKKGMDRKKFFYDAALQERFFHLWDEIARRFAPWPHQVAFEPLNEVVLEEVADAWNEVASKYIRRIRKIAPESWIVVGGVRYNNVLSVPLLQLPLDEHIVYNFHCYEPMIFTPQGAYWMEGMPLDFRIGYPRTLREYKEEAGRLKADLAGAIYKDGIRDIGAGFFDDIFAPAIAKAENDGVPLYCGEYGVIDLAANADKLRWLQDIHSAFRRNHIGHALWNYKEKDFGFQDERFEEIRDDFIKII
;
A
#
# COMPACT_ATOMS: atom_id res chain seq x y z
N MET A 1 -12.74 28.61 -14.14
CA MET A 1 -12.19 27.28 -13.93
C MET A 1 -12.81 26.82 -12.63
N ALA A 2 -13.50 25.71 -12.58
CA ALA A 2 -13.99 25.16 -11.33
C ALA A 2 -12.74 24.79 -10.51
N ASP A 3 -12.65 25.27 -9.27
CA ASP A 3 -11.67 24.76 -8.33
C ASP A 3 -12.01 23.27 -8.11
N HIS A 4 -11.34 22.36 -8.82
CA HIS A 4 -11.42 20.94 -8.57
C HIS A 4 -10.50 20.67 -7.37
N GLU A 5 -11.09 20.30 -6.28
CA GLU A 5 -10.40 19.87 -5.07
C GLU A 5 -10.57 18.36 -4.94
N LEU A 6 -9.49 17.64 -4.60
CA LEU A 6 -9.56 16.19 -4.37
C LEU A 6 -10.60 15.88 -3.30
N ARG A 7 -11.43 14.88 -3.58
CA ARG A 7 -12.33 14.32 -2.56
C ARG A 7 -11.50 13.66 -1.46
N ILE A 8 -11.96 13.79 -0.23
CA ILE A 8 -11.32 13.20 0.94
C ILE A 8 -11.80 11.75 1.10
N PHE A 9 -10.88 10.83 1.31
CA PHE A 9 -11.19 9.48 1.78
C PHE A 9 -11.43 9.55 3.29
N GLU A 10 -12.66 9.82 3.68
CA GLU A 10 -13.03 10.11 5.08
C GLU A 10 -12.77 8.92 5.99
N GLY A 11 -12.10 9.18 7.12
CA GLY A 11 -11.72 8.16 8.10
C GLY A 11 -10.45 7.37 7.73
N PHE A 12 -9.80 7.70 6.61
CA PHE A 12 -8.60 7.02 6.12
C PHE A 12 -7.50 8.03 5.74
N GLN A 13 -7.22 8.97 6.65
CA GLN A 13 -6.26 10.04 6.39
C GLN A 13 -4.87 9.72 6.93
N LYS A 14 -4.77 9.03 8.09
CA LYS A 14 -3.52 8.80 8.82
C LYS A 14 -3.45 7.34 9.27
N GLY A 15 -2.92 6.48 8.43
CA GLY A 15 -2.88 5.04 8.69
C GLY A 15 -1.50 4.47 8.89
N VAL A 16 -1.50 3.22 9.30
CA VAL A 16 -0.30 2.38 9.38
C VAL A 16 -0.60 0.97 8.91
N ASN A 17 0.34 0.37 8.20
CA ASN A 17 0.24 -1.01 7.73
C ASN A 17 0.58 -2.02 8.85
N LEU A 18 -0.13 -3.13 8.91
CA LEU A 18 0.14 -4.26 9.79
C LEU A 18 0.87 -5.40 9.03
N GLY A 19 1.88 -5.05 8.22
CA GLY A 19 2.68 -6.01 7.46
C GLY A 19 3.51 -6.92 8.36
N GLY A 20 3.78 -8.14 7.88
CA GLY A 20 4.48 -9.18 8.64
C GLY A 20 3.57 -9.97 9.58
N TRP A 21 2.30 -9.64 9.67
CA TRP A 21 1.32 -10.35 10.51
C TRP A 21 0.73 -11.56 9.78
N ILE A 22 -0.32 -11.36 9.00
CA ILE A 22 -1.03 -12.38 8.21
C ILE A 22 -0.75 -12.26 6.71
N SER A 23 0.27 -11.52 6.37
CA SER A 23 0.92 -11.39 5.08
C SER A 23 2.42 -11.18 5.27
N GLN A 24 3.24 -11.53 4.28
CA GLN A 24 4.70 -11.40 4.27
C GLN A 24 5.39 -12.08 5.48
N PHE A 25 4.78 -13.13 6.02
CA PHE A 25 5.37 -13.97 7.04
C PHE A 25 6.37 -14.97 6.43
N ASP A 26 7.39 -15.36 7.19
CA ASP A 26 8.42 -16.28 6.70
C ASP A 26 7.89 -17.71 6.50
N ARG A 27 6.96 -18.13 7.35
CA ARG A 27 6.23 -19.41 7.27
C ARG A 27 4.86 -19.29 7.90
N TYR A 28 3.92 -20.12 7.46
CA TYR A 28 2.61 -20.24 8.09
C TYR A 28 2.77 -20.72 9.53
N ASP A 29 2.36 -19.89 10.50
CA ASP A 29 2.47 -20.19 11.93
C ASP A 29 1.33 -19.50 12.70
N GLU A 30 0.38 -20.30 13.18
CA GLU A 30 -0.78 -19.80 13.92
C GLU A 30 -0.39 -19.10 15.24
N ASN A 31 0.71 -19.51 15.90
CA ASN A 31 1.20 -18.83 17.10
C ASN A 31 1.71 -17.42 16.75
N HIS A 32 2.39 -17.27 15.61
CA HIS A 32 2.79 -15.97 15.12
C HIS A 32 1.54 -15.10 14.85
N PHE A 33 0.57 -15.60 14.08
CA PHE A 33 -0.65 -14.85 13.77
C PHE A 33 -1.45 -14.45 15.01
N ALA A 34 -1.48 -15.31 16.04
CA ALA A 34 -2.19 -15.01 17.29
C ALA A 34 -1.48 -14.00 18.20
N SER A 35 -0.17 -13.76 18.03
CA SER A 35 0.63 -12.97 18.96
C SER A 35 1.32 -11.75 18.36
N PHE A 36 1.53 -11.69 17.04
CA PHE A 36 2.27 -10.62 16.38
C PHE A 36 1.52 -9.29 16.43
N ILE A 37 0.23 -9.28 16.07
CA ILE A 37 -0.66 -8.13 16.26
C ILE A 37 -1.76 -8.52 17.25
N THR A 38 -1.96 -7.67 18.24
CA THR A 38 -2.92 -7.88 19.33
C THR A 38 -3.75 -6.62 19.57
N GLU A 39 -4.79 -6.71 20.38
CA GLU A 39 -5.58 -5.55 20.79
C GLU A 39 -4.72 -4.44 21.41
N LYS A 40 -3.63 -4.79 22.10
CA LYS A 40 -2.69 -3.82 22.68
C LYS A 40 -2.02 -2.98 21.60
N ASP A 41 -1.64 -3.59 20.47
CA ASP A 41 -1.02 -2.89 19.35
C ASP A 41 -2.01 -1.90 18.73
N ILE A 42 -3.27 -2.32 18.52
CA ILE A 42 -4.32 -1.44 17.98
C ILE A 42 -4.61 -0.25 18.91
N ARG A 43 -4.67 -0.48 20.22
CA ARG A 43 -4.81 0.60 21.21
C ARG A 43 -3.63 1.56 21.18
N GLN A 44 -2.42 1.07 20.98
CA GLN A 44 -1.22 1.88 20.85
C GLN A 44 -1.28 2.74 19.58
N ILE A 45 -1.64 2.15 18.41
CA ILE A 45 -1.82 2.86 17.16
C ILE A 45 -2.82 4.00 17.32
N ALA A 46 -3.98 3.75 17.92
CA ALA A 46 -4.98 4.78 18.18
C ALA A 46 -4.45 5.91 19.09
N SER A 47 -3.70 5.55 20.15
CA SER A 47 -3.13 6.53 21.08
C SER A 47 -2.08 7.45 20.45
N LEU A 48 -1.50 7.05 19.32
CA LEU A 48 -0.52 7.81 18.55
C LEU A 48 -1.17 8.75 17.52
N GLY A 49 -2.52 8.73 17.40
CA GLY A 49 -3.26 9.65 16.54
C GLY A 49 -3.50 9.15 15.11
N PHE A 50 -3.24 7.87 14.84
CA PHE A 50 -3.69 7.23 13.60
C PHE A 50 -5.23 7.08 13.60
N ASP A 51 -5.84 7.09 12.42
CA ASP A 51 -7.29 6.96 12.25
C ASP A 51 -7.70 5.61 11.60
N HIS A 52 -6.74 4.88 11.02
CA HIS A 52 -6.99 3.56 10.46
C HIS A 52 -5.76 2.66 10.42
N VAL A 53 -5.99 1.38 10.19
CA VAL A 53 -4.97 0.39 9.85
C VAL A 53 -5.23 -0.20 8.47
N ARG A 54 -4.18 -0.36 7.66
CA ARG A 54 -4.22 -1.22 6.47
C ARG A 54 -3.73 -2.61 6.87
N VAL A 55 -4.51 -3.63 6.55
CA VAL A 55 -4.29 -5.01 6.98
C VAL A 55 -3.99 -5.87 5.75
N PRO A 56 -2.71 -6.02 5.39
CA PRO A 56 -2.30 -6.98 4.38
C PRO A 56 -2.63 -8.40 4.83
N VAL A 57 -3.29 -9.18 3.97
CA VAL A 57 -3.59 -10.59 4.21
C VAL A 57 -3.30 -11.41 2.96
N ASP A 58 -2.57 -12.52 3.11
CA ASP A 58 -2.33 -13.45 2.02
C ASP A 58 -3.46 -14.48 1.93
N TYR A 59 -3.81 -14.87 0.69
CA TYR A 59 -4.89 -15.82 0.43
C TYR A 59 -4.78 -17.11 1.25
N ASN A 60 -3.56 -17.64 1.44
CA ASN A 60 -3.32 -18.90 2.13
C ASN A 60 -3.60 -18.86 3.65
N VAL A 61 -3.84 -17.67 4.21
CA VAL A 61 -4.39 -17.50 5.56
C VAL A 61 -5.90 -17.69 5.56
N LEU A 62 -6.58 -17.31 4.49
CA LEU A 62 -8.05 -17.29 4.37
C LEU A 62 -8.62 -18.54 3.68
N GLU A 63 -7.82 -19.20 2.82
CA GLU A 63 -8.21 -20.44 2.12
C GLU A 63 -7.03 -21.40 2.00
N ASP A 64 -7.30 -22.69 1.78
CA ASP A 64 -6.28 -23.70 1.51
C ASP A 64 -5.96 -23.81 0.00
N GLU A 65 -5.05 -24.73 -0.37
CA GLU A 65 -4.64 -24.93 -1.76
C GLU A 65 -5.81 -25.36 -2.67
N GLU A 66 -6.83 -26.04 -2.12
CA GLU A 66 -8.04 -26.47 -2.80
C GLU A 66 -9.11 -25.36 -2.88
N GLY A 67 -8.91 -24.23 -2.19
CA GLY A 67 -9.85 -23.10 -2.14
C GLY A 67 -10.92 -23.26 -1.06
N ASN A 68 -10.74 -24.17 -0.08
CA ASN A 68 -11.64 -24.25 1.07
C ASN A 68 -11.30 -23.15 2.08
N LEU A 69 -12.31 -22.49 2.61
CA LEU A 69 -12.13 -21.38 3.55
C LEU A 69 -11.54 -21.85 4.88
N ARG A 70 -10.65 -21.03 5.44
CA ARG A 70 -10.02 -21.20 6.75
C ARG A 70 -10.63 -20.23 7.76
N GLU A 71 -11.60 -20.68 8.55
CA GLU A 71 -12.28 -19.86 9.54
C GLU A 71 -11.33 -19.18 10.53
N GLY A 72 -10.23 -19.84 10.92
CA GLY A 72 -9.20 -19.26 11.78
C GLY A 72 -8.55 -18.01 11.18
N GLY A 73 -8.35 -17.97 9.86
CA GLY A 73 -7.83 -16.81 9.15
C GLY A 73 -8.79 -15.62 9.18
N PHE A 74 -10.06 -15.87 8.91
CA PHE A 74 -11.10 -14.84 9.02
C PHE A 74 -11.24 -14.30 10.44
N GLN A 75 -11.05 -15.16 11.46
CA GLN A 75 -11.11 -14.73 12.86
C GLN A 75 -10.06 -13.66 13.20
N TYR A 76 -8.87 -13.69 12.58
CA TYR A 76 -7.87 -12.62 12.77
C TYR A 76 -8.39 -11.29 12.24
N LEU A 77 -9.00 -11.26 11.06
CA LEU A 77 -9.60 -10.06 10.48
C LEU A 77 -10.77 -9.54 11.33
N GLU A 78 -11.64 -10.43 11.79
CA GLU A 78 -12.78 -10.08 12.64
C GLU A 78 -12.34 -9.50 13.99
N ASN A 79 -11.33 -10.11 14.62
CA ASN A 79 -10.74 -9.59 15.85
C ASN A 79 -10.14 -8.19 15.62
N CYS A 80 -9.38 -8.00 14.54
CA CYS A 80 -8.80 -6.71 14.19
C CYS A 80 -9.88 -5.64 14.03
N ARG A 81 -10.97 -5.95 13.29
CA ARG A 81 -12.11 -5.04 13.14
C ARG A 81 -12.72 -4.65 14.49
N GLN A 82 -12.93 -5.63 15.38
CA GLN A 82 -13.50 -5.37 16.71
C GLN A 82 -12.57 -4.49 17.57
N TRP A 83 -11.26 -4.74 17.52
CA TRP A 83 -10.29 -3.91 18.22
C TRP A 83 -10.25 -2.49 17.66
N CYS A 84 -10.32 -2.34 16.32
CA CYS A 84 -10.42 -1.04 15.66
C CYS A 84 -11.69 -0.30 16.08
N GLU A 85 -12.85 -0.96 16.06
CA GLU A 85 -14.12 -0.38 16.52
C GLU A 85 -14.03 0.15 17.96
N THR A 86 -13.46 -0.65 18.87
CA THR A 86 -13.27 -0.28 20.27
C THR A 86 -12.35 0.94 20.43
N CYS A 87 -11.39 1.11 19.53
CA CYS A 87 -10.39 2.18 19.57
C CYS A 87 -10.75 3.39 18.69
N GLY A 88 -11.88 3.36 17.96
CA GLY A 88 -12.29 4.43 17.04
C GLY A 88 -11.45 4.51 15.76
N LEU A 89 -10.87 3.37 15.33
CA LEU A 89 -10.11 3.26 14.08
C LEU A 89 -10.95 2.62 12.98
N ASN A 90 -10.61 2.94 11.74
CA ASN A 90 -11.07 2.23 10.56
C ASN A 90 -10.08 1.13 10.14
N MET A 91 -10.49 0.26 9.21
CA MET A 91 -9.71 -0.88 8.74
C MET A 91 -9.81 -0.97 7.22
N LEU A 92 -8.68 -1.05 6.54
CA LEU A 92 -8.60 -1.37 5.12
C LEU A 92 -8.06 -2.80 4.98
N ILE A 93 -8.89 -3.71 4.47
CA ILE A 93 -8.47 -5.08 4.15
C ILE A 93 -7.84 -5.08 2.77
N ASP A 94 -6.58 -5.46 2.71
CA ASP A 94 -5.81 -5.61 1.48
C ASP A 94 -5.50 -7.09 1.22
N LEU A 95 -6.03 -7.64 0.12
CA LEU A 95 -5.58 -8.95 -0.32
C LEU A 95 -4.18 -8.81 -0.96
N HIS A 96 -3.17 -9.10 -0.15
CA HIS A 96 -1.79 -8.81 -0.50
C HIS A 96 -1.23 -9.74 -1.57
N GLU A 97 -1.62 -11.00 -1.51
CA GLU A 97 -1.40 -12.02 -2.54
C GLU A 97 -2.68 -12.82 -2.77
N CYS A 98 -2.91 -13.27 -3.99
CA CYS A 98 -3.98 -14.20 -4.29
C CYS A 98 -3.44 -15.51 -4.91
N TYR A 99 -4.26 -16.56 -4.92
CA TYR A 99 -3.84 -17.82 -5.53
C TYR A 99 -3.47 -17.62 -7.00
N GLY A 100 -2.24 -18.00 -7.35
CA GLY A 100 -1.70 -17.85 -8.71
C GLY A 100 -1.05 -16.50 -9.00
N TYR A 101 -0.99 -15.57 -8.03
CA TYR A 101 -0.30 -14.30 -8.19
C TYR A 101 0.40 -13.85 -6.90
N SER A 102 1.65 -13.37 -7.05
CA SER A 102 2.42 -12.70 -6.02
C SER A 102 3.24 -11.57 -6.63
N PHE A 103 3.33 -10.46 -5.91
CA PHE A 103 4.20 -9.33 -6.26
C PHE A 103 5.66 -9.55 -5.81
N ASP A 104 5.89 -10.44 -4.83
CA ASP A 104 7.18 -10.64 -4.16
C ASP A 104 8.30 -11.02 -5.16
N PRO A 105 9.36 -10.19 -5.31
CA PRO A 105 10.45 -10.46 -6.21
C PRO A 105 11.27 -11.72 -5.83
N LEU A 106 11.18 -12.17 -4.58
CA LEU A 106 11.85 -13.36 -4.10
C LEU A 106 11.15 -14.65 -4.54
N LYS A 107 9.88 -14.62 -4.89
CA LYS A 107 9.13 -15.75 -5.48
C LYS A 107 9.49 -15.92 -6.94
N LYS A 108 10.62 -16.63 -7.19
CA LYS A 108 11.12 -16.90 -8.53
C LYS A 108 10.30 -17.98 -9.26
N GLY A 109 10.23 -17.86 -10.60
CA GLY A 109 9.58 -18.89 -11.46
C GLY A 109 8.07 -18.77 -11.57
N MET A 110 7.44 -17.79 -10.94
CA MET A 110 6.01 -17.50 -11.10
C MET A 110 5.78 -16.74 -12.40
N ASP A 111 4.78 -17.17 -13.19
CA ASP A 111 4.26 -16.40 -14.30
C ASP A 111 3.29 -15.32 -13.77
N ARG A 112 3.80 -14.11 -13.56
CA ARG A 112 3.03 -12.98 -13.04
C ARG A 112 1.96 -12.45 -14.00
N LYS A 113 1.90 -12.92 -15.25
CA LYS A 113 0.84 -12.55 -16.19
C LYS A 113 -0.36 -13.50 -16.11
N LYS A 114 -0.13 -14.76 -15.70
CA LYS A 114 -1.11 -15.83 -15.80
C LYS A 114 -2.45 -15.45 -15.18
N PHE A 115 -2.44 -14.89 -13.96
CA PHE A 115 -3.66 -14.51 -13.23
C PHE A 115 -4.57 -13.59 -14.06
N PHE A 116 -4.00 -12.64 -14.79
CA PHE A 116 -4.75 -11.62 -15.54
C PHE A 116 -5.45 -12.17 -16.78
N TYR A 117 -5.11 -13.39 -17.22
CA TYR A 117 -5.66 -14.02 -18.41
C TYR A 117 -6.29 -15.39 -18.15
N ASP A 118 -6.20 -15.92 -16.93
CA ASP A 118 -6.74 -17.23 -16.53
C ASP A 118 -8.07 -17.05 -15.78
N ALA A 119 -9.17 -17.42 -16.44
CA ALA A 119 -10.50 -17.28 -15.87
C ALA A 119 -10.74 -18.10 -14.59
N ALA A 120 -10.06 -19.25 -14.44
CA ALA A 120 -10.22 -20.08 -13.25
C ALA A 120 -9.53 -19.43 -12.03
N LEU A 121 -8.34 -18.86 -12.22
CA LEU A 121 -7.66 -18.10 -11.17
C LEU A 121 -8.46 -16.85 -10.75
N GLN A 122 -9.01 -16.13 -11.73
CA GLN A 122 -9.86 -14.97 -11.46
C GLN A 122 -11.13 -15.35 -10.71
N GLU A 123 -11.78 -16.47 -11.08
CA GLU A 123 -13.00 -16.90 -10.38
C GLU A 123 -12.71 -17.30 -8.93
N ARG A 124 -11.57 -17.97 -8.66
CA ARG A 124 -11.13 -18.28 -7.30
C ARG A 124 -10.88 -16.99 -6.48
N PHE A 125 -10.20 -16.02 -7.06
CA PHE A 125 -10.03 -14.68 -6.46
C PHE A 125 -11.37 -14.00 -6.14
N PHE A 126 -12.33 -14.04 -7.07
CA PHE A 126 -13.65 -13.47 -6.85
C PHE A 126 -14.44 -14.21 -5.75
N HIS A 127 -14.33 -15.54 -5.66
CA HIS A 127 -14.98 -16.31 -4.60
C HIS A 127 -14.45 -15.95 -3.22
N LEU A 128 -13.14 -15.82 -3.08
CA LEU A 128 -12.54 -15.39 -1.81
C LEU A 128 -13.03 -13.98 -1.41
N TRP A 129 -13.10 -13.07 -2.38
CA TRP A 129 -13.62 -11.72 -2.14
C TRP A 129 -15.12 -11.68 -1.85
N ASP A 130 -15.91 -12.55 -2.44
CA ASP A 130 -17.32 -12.70 -2.07
C ASP A 130 -17.49 -13.00 -0.58
N GLU A 131 -16.63 -13.87 -0.05
CA GLU A 131 -16.67 -14.25 1.36
C GLU A 131 -16.19 -13.10 2.26
N ILE A 132 -15.08 -12.45 1.93
CA ILE A 132 -14.61 -11.26 2.64
C ILE A 132 -15.73 -10.19 2.66
N ALA A 133 -16.29 -9.89 1.49
CA ALA A 133 -17.33 -8.87 1.39
C ALA A 133 -18.58 -9.22 2.20
N ARG A 134 -19.06 -10.47 2.19
CA ARG A 134 -20.23 -10.88 3.00
C ARG A 134 -20.00 -10.67 4.48
N ARG A 135 -18.79 -10.99 4.95
CA ARG A 135 -18.45 -10.85 6.39
C ARG A 135 -18.36 -9.40 6.82
N PHE A 136 -17.81 -8.52 5.98
CA PHE A 136 -17.49 -7.14 6.37
C PHE A 136 -18.45 -6.08 5.80
N ALA A 137 -19.37 -6.43 4.88
CA ALA A 137 -20.42 -5.52 4.38
C ALA A 137 -21.26 -4.83 5.47
N PRO A 138 -21.51 -5.42 6.66
CA PRO A 138 -22.25 -4.74 7.73
C PRO A 138 -21.57 -3.48 8.29
N TRP A 139 -20.29 -3.23 7.97
CA TRP A 139 -19.51 -2.11 8.48
C TRP A 139 -18.93 -1.22 7.36
N PRO A 140 -19.75 -0.67 6.43
CA PRO A 140 -19.27 -0.01 5.22
C PRO A 140 -18.48 1.28 5.48
N HIS A 141 -18.71 1.93 6.64
CA HIS A 141 -18.01 3.16 7.02
C HIS A 141 -16.72 2.88 7.83
N GLN A 142 -16.56 1.65 8.32
CA GLN A 142 -15.41 1.25 9.11
C GLN A 142 -14.41 0.41 8.28
N VAL A 143 -14.92 -0.42 7.36
CA VAL A 143 -14.09 -1.37 6.61
C VAL A 143 -14.10 -1.04 5.12
N ALA A 144 -12.92 -0.79 4.58
CA ALA A 144 -12.67 -0.63 3.15
C ALA A 144 -11.98 -1.89 2.58
N PHE A 145 -12.08 -2.09 1.25
CA PHE A 145 -11.55 -3.25 0.53
C PHE A 145 -10.54 -2.84 -0.53
N GLU A 146 -9.37 -3.46 -0.51
CA GLU A 146 -8.35 -3.33 -1.55
C GLU A 146 -8.19 -4.69 -2.25
N PRO A 147 -8.64 -4.84 -3.52
CA PRO A 147 -8.79 -6.14 -4.17
C PRO A 147 -7.47 -6.89 -4.34
N LEU A 148 -6.40 -6.20 -4.62
CA LEU A 148 -5.07 -6.79 -4.80
C LEU A 148 -4.02 -5.71 -4.56
N ASN A 149 -3.00 -6.06 -3.80
CA ASN A 149 -1.87 -5.18 -3.50
C ASN A 149 -1.19 -4.66 -4.78
N GLU A 150 0.01 -5.05 -5.06
CA GLU A 150 0.86 -4.51 -6.12
C GLU A 150 0.76 -5.33 -7.41
N VAL A 151 0.20 -4.76 -8.46
CA VAL A 151 0.30 -5.32 -9.81
C VAL A 151 1.63 -4.90 -10.42
N VAL A 152 2.52 -5.90 -10.65
CA VAL A 152 3.93 -5.65 -10.98
C VAL A 152 4.13 -5.15 -12.41
N LEU A 153 3.51 -5.79 -13.39
CA LEU A 153 3.82 -5.63 -14.80
C LEU A 153 2.94 -4.56 -15.45
N GLU A 154 3.55 -3.58 -16.13
CA GLU A 154 2.83 -2.52 -16.85
C GLU A 154 2.00 -3.06 -18.02
N GLU A 155 2.52 -4.07 -18.73
CA GLU A 155 1.85 -4.66 -19.89
C GLU A 155 0.53 -5.37 -19.56
N VAL A 156 0.20 -5.59 -18.30
CA VAL A 156 -1.11 -6.15 -17.88
C VAL A 156 -2.12 -5.08 -17.48
N ALA A 157 -1.84 -3.79 -17.67
CA ALA A 157 -2.68 -2.68 -17.22
C ALA A 157 -4.14 -2.82 -17.72
N ASP A 158 -4.36 -3.09 -19.00
CA ASP A 158 -5.71 -3.27 -19.55
C ASP A 158 -6.41 -4.49 -18.97
N ALA A 159 -5.70 -5.62 -18.83
CA ALA A 159 -6.25 -6.84 -18.23
C ALA A 159 -6.56 -6.64 -16.74
N TRP A 160 -5.72 -5.89 -16.01
CA TRP A 160 -6.02 -5.51 -14.62
C TRP A 160 -7.27 -4.62 -14.52
N ASN A 161 -7.41 -3.62 -15.37
CA ASN A 161 -8.63 -2.80 -15.43
C ASN A 161 -9.89 -3.65 -15.66
N GLU A 162 -9.82 -4.70 -16.49
CA GLU A 162 -10.94 -5.63 -16.69
C GLU A 162 -11.25 -6.44 -15.44
N VAL A 163 -10.21 -7.02 -14.78
CA VAL A 163 -10.36 -7.80 -13.53
C VAL A 163 -10.93 -6.92 -12.43
N ALA A 164 -10.36 -5.74 -12.20
CA ALA A 164 -10.81 -4.80 -11.19
C ALA A 164 -12.26 -4.33 -11.46
N SER A 165 -12.61 -4.10 -12.72
CA SER A 165 -13.99 -3.75 -13.12
C SER A 165 -14.99 -4.88 -12.83
N LYS A 166 -14.62 -6.14 -13.09
CA LYS A 166 -15.46 -7.31 -12.75
C LYS A 166 -15.61 -7.43 -11.24
N TYR A 167 -14.51 -7.25 -10.50
CA TYR A 167 -14.49 -7.24 -9.03
C TYR A 167 -15.45 -6.17 -8.47
N ILE A 168 -15.31 -4.91 -8.88
CA ILE A 168 -16.16 -3.81 -8.41
C ILE A 168 -17.64 -4.14 -8.62
N ARG A 169 -18.03 -4.53 -9.85
CA ARG A 169 -19.43 -4.89 -10.16
C ARG A 169 -19.95 -6.05 -9.34
N ARG A 170 -19.09 -7.00 -8.97
CA ARG A 170 -19.46 -8.16 -8.15
C ARG A 170 -19.63 -7.75 -6.69
N ILE A 171 -18.68 -7.02 -6.13
CA ILE A 171 -18.71 -6.59 -4.73
C ILE A 171 -19.85 -5.61 -4.47
N ARG A 172 -20.18 -4.73 -5.40
CA ARG A 172 -21.33 -3.81 -5.26
C ARG A 172 -22.66 -4.52 -5.05
N LYS A 173 -22.82 -5.78 -5.47
CA LYS A 173 -24.03 -6.60 -5.20
C LYS A 173 -24.07 -7.12 -3.76
N ILE A 174 -22.95 -7.20 -3.07
CA ILE A 174 -22.81 -7.74 -1.71
C ILE A 174 -22.66 -6.60 -0.70
N ALA A 175 -21.79 -5.65 -1.02
CA ALA A 175 -21.40 -4.52 -0.17
C ALA A 175 -21.50 -3.20 -0.95
N PRO A 176 -22.73 -2.69 -1.21
CA PRO A 176 -22.95 -1.55 -2.09
C PRO A 176 -22.31 -0.25 -1.58
N GLU A 177 -22.19 -0.09 -0.28
CA GLU A 177 -21.73 1.15 0.39
C GLU A 177 -20.26 1.10 0.82
N SER A 178 -19.58 -0.05 0.67
CA SER A 178 -18.18 -0.18 1.13
C SER A 178 -17.23 0.55 0.19
N TRP A 179 -16.24 1.21 0.76
CA TRP A 179 -15.14 1.79 -0.01
C TRP A 179 -14.32 0.69 -0.70
N ILE A 180 -13.99 0.90 -1.96
CA ILE A 180 -13.11 0.03 -2.75
C ILE A 180 -11.90 0.85 -3.20
N VAL A 181 -10.72 0.41 -2.80
CA VAL A 181 -9.43 1.08 -3.01
C VAL A 181 -8.66 0.30 -4.07
N VAL A 182 -8.38 0.91 -5.23
CA VAL A 182 -7.76 0.21 -6.36
C VAL A 182 -6.48 0.91 -6.80
N GLY A 183 -5.39 0.17 -6.81
CA GLY A 183 -4.10 0.62 -7.29
C GLY A 183 -3.87 0.32 -8.77
N GLY A 184 -2.87 0.99 -9.33
CA GLY A 184 -2.44 0.78 -10.72
C GLY A 184 -1.46 -0.38 -10.87
N VAL A 185 -0.61 -0.31 -11.88
CA VAL A 185 0.45 -1.28 -12.18
C VAL A 185 1.83 -0.77 -11.69
N ARG A 186 2.92 -1.49 -12.03
CA ARG A 186 4.28 -1.12 -11.65
C ARG A 186 4.44 -0.99 -10.12
N TYR A 187 3.99 -2.01 -9.37
CA TYR A 187 3.98 -1.97 -7.89
C TYR A 187 3.17 -0.79 -7.33
N ASN A 188 1.97 -0.56 -7.86
CA ASN A 188 1.14 0.61 -7.50
C ASN A 188 1.86 1.95 -7.63
N ASN A 189 2.84 2.08 -8.53
CA ASN A 189 3.57 3.32 -8.70
C ASN A 189 2.62 4.48 -9.02
N VAL A 190 2.81 5.64 -8.41
CA VAL A 190 1.94 6.82 -8.57
C VAL A 190 1.78 7.25 -10.03
N LEU A 191 2.81 7.04 -10.86
CA LEU A 191 2.78 7.36 -12.29
C LEU A 191 1.88 6.42 -13.10
N SER A 192 1.39 5.32 -12.52
CA SER A 192 0.46 4.39 -13.16
C SER A 192 -1.02 4.67 -12.86
N VAL A 193 -1.32 5.52 -11.89
CA VAL A 193 -2.72 5.93 -11.59
C VAL A 193 -3.47 6.45 -12.83
N PRO A 194 -2.87 7.25 -13.72
CA PRO A 194 -3.54 7.67 -14.97
C PRO A 194 -3.97 6.54 -15.91
N LEU A 195 -3.44 5.32 -15.75
CA LEU A 195 -3.80 4.14 -16.54
C LEU A 195 -5.07 3.45 -16.04
N LEU A 196 -5.58 3.82 -14.86
CA LEU A 196 -6.80 3.24 -14.29
C LEU A 196 -8.04 3.64 -15.10
N GLN A 197 -8.86 2.66 -15.48
CA GLN A 197 -10.11 2.78 -16.22
C GLN A 197 -11.18 1.92 -15.52
N LEU A 198 -11.70 2.43 -14.41
CA LEU A 198 -12.61 1.70 -13.53
C LEU A 198 -14.07 2.17 -13.70
N PRO A 199 -15.06 1.31 -13.40
CA PRO A 199 -16.41 1.78 -13.18
C PRO A 199 -16.43 2.63 -11.89
N LEU A 200 -16.74 3.91 -12.06
CA LEU A 200 -16.73 4.89 -10.97
C LEU A 200 -18.08 4.94 -10.27
N ASP A 201 -18.01 5.07 -8.96
CA ASP A 201 -19.12 5.41 -8.08
C ASP A 201 -18.60 6.25 -6.89
N GLU A 202 -19.48 6.58 -5.95
CA GLU A 202 -19.16 7.45 -4.80
C GLU A 202 -18.14 6.84 -3.83
N HIS A 203 -17.91 5.52 -3.89
CA HIS A 203 -17.06 4.77 -2.94
C HIS A 203 -15.83 4.10 -3.61
N ILE A 204 -15.38 4.64 -4.75
CA ILE A 204 -14.11 4.23 -5.37
C ILE A 204 -13.00 5.19 -4.94
N VAL A 205 -11.83 4.65 -4.61
CA VAL A 205 -10.60 5.38 -4.24
C VAL A 205 -9.47 4.89 -5.13
N TYR A 206 -8.68 5.81 -5.68
CA TYR A 206 -7.44 5.46 -6.36
C TYR A 206 -6.30 5.30 -5.35
N ASN A 207 -5.56 4.21 -5.46
CA ASN A 207 -4.41 3.91 -4.63
C ASN A 207 -3.10 4.03 -5.38
N PHE A 208 -2.05 4.44 -4.67
CA PHE A 208 -0.67 4.32 -5.11
C PHE A 208 0.25 4.02 -3.93
N HIS A 209 1.45 3.51 -4.22
CA HIS A 209 2.53 3.37 -3.26
C HIS A 209 3.66 4.36 -3.61
N CYS A 210 4.37 4.86 -2.60
CA CYS A 210 5.42 5.84 -2.81
C CYS A 210 6.68 5.52 -2.01
N TYR A 211 7.63 4.92 -2.69
CA TYR A 211 8.99 4.70 -2.18
C TYR A 211 10.03 5.51 -2.96
N GLU A 212 9.60 6.62 -3.59
CA GLU A 212 10.48 7.50 -4.36
C GLU A 212 11.27 8.48 -3.48
N PRO A 213 12.53 8.76 -3.78
CA PRO A 213 13.30 8.18 -4.89
C PRO A 213 13.82 6.77 -4.56
N MET A 214 13.61 5.83 -5.48
CA MET A 214 13.95 4.40 -5.32
C MET A 214 15.42 4.11 -5.02
N ILE A 215 16.30 5.06 -5.22
CA ILE A 215 17.72 4.93 -4.82
C ILE A 215 17.93 5.18 -3.32
N PHE A 216 17.00 5.87 -2.65
CA PHE A 216 17.13 6.24 -1.23
C PHE A 216 16.32 5.33 -0.31
N THR A 217 15.03 5.15 -0.58
CA THR A 217 14.11 4.53 0.37
C THR A 217 14.39 3.04 0.62
N PRO A 218 14.78 2.20 -0.38
CA PRO A 218 15.16 0.81 -0.18
C PRO A 218 16.68 0.59 -0.25
N GLN A 219 17.49 1.58 0.08
CA GLN A 219 18.96 1.45 0.03
C GLN A 219 19.46 0.25 0.82
N GLY A 220 20.26 -0.61 0.17
CA GLY A 220 20.81 -1.81 0.80
C GLY A 220 19.80 -2.95 0.99
N ALA A 221 18.61 -2.86 0.39
CA ALA A 221 17.58 -3.88 0.49
C ALA A 221 17.99 -5.19 -0.20
N TYR A 222 17.89 -6.30 0.52
CA TYR A 222 18.27 -7.63 0.04
C TYR A 222 17.33 -8.20 -1.04
N TRP A 223 16.09 -7.71 -1.11
CA TRP A 223 15.10 -8.12 -2.11
C TRP A 223 15.22 -7.39 -3.45
N MET A 224 16.00 -6.29 -3.50
CA MET A 224 16.25 -5.56 -4.75
C MET A 224 17.43 -6.17 -5.50
N GLU A 225 17.17 -6.78 -6.64
CA GLU A 225 18.22 -7.34 -7.50
C GLU A 225 19.20 -6.25 -7.95
N GLY A 226 20.48 -6.50 -7.74
CA GLY A 226 21.55 -5.57 -8.11
C GLY A 226 21.82 -4.44 -7.11
N MET A 227 21.10 -4.34 -6.00
CA MET A 227 21.37 -3.42 -4.90
C MET A 227 22.46 -3.98 -3.97
N PRO A 228 23.62 -3.31 -3.80
CA PRO A 228 24.62 -3.74 -2.82
C PRO A 228 24.09 -3.58 -1.38
N LEU A 229 24.26 -4.60 -0.55
CA LEU A 229 23.76 -4.61 0.84
C LEU A 229 24.36 -3.49 1.72
N ASP A 230 25.55 -3.03 1.38
CA ASP A 230 26.27 -1.93 2.05
C ASP A 230 26.05 -0.56 1.38
N PHE A 231 25.24 -0.48 0.32
CA PHE A 231 24.94 0.79 -0.32
C PHE A 231 24.18 1.72 0.62
N ARG A 232 24.69 2.94 0.77
CA ARG A 232 24.06 4.01 1.56
C ARG A 232 24.15 5.33 0.83
N ILE A 233 23.04 6.08 0.86
CA ILE A 233 22.94 7.42 0.27
C ILE A 233 22.08 8.31 1.16
N GLY A 234 22.43 9.61 1.25
CA GLY A 234 21.69 10.57 2.06
C GLY A 234 20.48 11.19 1.34
N TYR A 235 19.64 11.88 2.11
CA TYR A 235 18.47 12.64 1.61
C TYR A 235 18.35 14.01 2.29
N PRO A 236 18.01 15.08 1.54
CA PRO A 236 17.91 15.14 0.07
C PRO A 236 19.30 15.27 -0.57
N ARG A 237 19.39 14.89 -1.82
CA ARG A 237 20.50 15.22 -2.71
C ARG A 237 19.96 15.85 -3.99
N THR A 238 20.84 16.43 -4.80
CA THR A 238 20.43 16.95 -6.10
C THR A 238 19.99 15.81 -7.03
N LEU A 239 19.05 16.10 -7.92
CA LEU A 239 18.57 15.15 -8.93
C LEU A 239 19.74 14.58 -9.77
N ARG A 240 20.77 15.41 -10.04
CA ARG A 240 21.98 14.98 -10.74
C ARG A 240 22.75 13.91 -9.97
N GLU A 241 22.98 14.12 -8.67
CA GLU A 241 23.69 13.15 -7.83
C GLU A 241 22.97 11.82 -7.76
N TYR A 242 21.64 11.83 -7.58
CA TYR A 242 20.85 10.60 -7.60
C TYR A 242 20.91 9.86 -8.93
N LYS A 243 20.85 10.57 -10.07
CA LYS A 243 21.00 9.96 -11.40
C LYS A 243 22.39 9.39 -11.63
N GLU A 244 23.44 10.08 -11.19
CA GLU A 244 24.82 9.62 -11.29
C GLU A 244 25.06 8.35 -10.45
N GLU A 245 24.56 8.31 -9.22
CA GLU A 245 24.69 7.12 -8.35
C GLU A 245 23.81 5.97 -8.85
N ALA A 246 22.56 6.22 -9.26
CA ALA A 246 21.70 5.19 -9.82
C ALA A 246 22.29 4.55 -11.09
N GLY A 247 22.96 5.36 -11.93
CA GLY A 247 23.65 4.86 -13.13
C GLY A 247 24.85 3.96 -12.84
N ARG A 248 25.38 3.95 -11.61
CA ARG A 248 26.47 3.06 -11.17
C ARG A 248 25.98 1.73 -10.63
N LEU A 249 24.72 1.68 -10.20
CA LEU A 249 24.10 0.48 -9.67
C LEU A 249 23.52 -0.38 -10.80
N LYS A 250 23.45 -1.69 -10.54
CA LYS A 250 22.81 -2.65 -11.46
C LYS A 250 21.32 -2.88 -11.11
N ALA A 251 20.86 -2.26 -10.02
CA ALA A 251 19.47 -2.34 -9.59
C ALA A 251 18.57 -1.57 -10.54
N ASP A 252 17.34 -2.07 -10.75
CA ASP A 252 16.31 -1.32 -11.45
C ASP A 252 15.79 -0.20 -10.56
N LEU A 253 16.33 0.98 -10.80
CA LEU A 253 15.98 2.22 -10.11
C LEU A 253 15.26 3.19 -11.06
N ALA A 254 14.62 2.66 -12.12
CA ALA A 254 13.89 3.42 -13.13
C ALA A 254 12.62 4.06 -12.57
N GLY A 255 12.78 4.78 -11.46
CA GLY A 255 11.73 5.48 -10.76
C GLY A 255 11.54 6.92 -11.26
N ALA A 256 10.81 7.68 -10.46
CA ALA A 256 10.37 9.03 -10.79
C ALA A 256 11.51 10.04 -11.03
N ILE A 257 12.73 9.78 -10.55
CA ILE A 257 13.90 10.67 -10.81
C ILE A 257 14.22 10.83 -12.31
N TYR A 258 13.78 9.90 -13.17
CA TYR A 258 13.97 9.96 -14.62
C TYR A 258 12.79 10.56 -15.36
N LYS A 259 11.69 10.91 -14.66
CA LYS A 259 10.54 11.55 -15.27
C LYS A 259 10.88 12.97 -15.73
N ASP A 260 10.37 13.34 -16.90
CA ASP A 260 10.46 14.72 -17.40
C ASP A 260 9.70 15.69 -16.49
N GLY A 261 10.25 16.88 -16.32
CA GLY A 261 9.65 17.94 -15.51
C GLY A 261 10.00 17.89 -14.01
N ILE A 262 10.69 16.85 -13.53
CA ILE A 262 11.24 16.83 -12.16
C ILE A 262 12.38 17.85 -12.07
N ARG A 263 12.23 18.81 -11.14
CA ARG A 263 13.15 19.94 -10.99
C ARG A 263 14.24 19.68 -9.95
N ASP A 264 13.83 19.19 -8.79
CA ASP A 264 14.74 18.93 -7.67
C ASP A 264 14.13 17.89 -6.71
N ILE A 265 14.92 17.39 -5.75
CA ILE A 265 14.51 16.46 -4.71
C ILE A 265 14.27 17.22 -3.41
N GLY A 266 13.17 16.94 -2.74
CA GLY A 266 12.68 17.62 -1.53
C GLY A 266 11.16 17.72 -1.56
N ALA A 267 10.56 18.63 -0.79
CA ALA A 267 9.10 18.74 -0.71
C ALA A 267 8.40 18.93 -2.07
N GLY A 268 8.99 19.70 -2.98
CA GLY A 268 8.44 19.92 -4.33
C GLY A 268 8.51 18.70 -5.25
N PHE A 269 9.39 17.75 -4.97
CA PHE A 269 9.49 16.50 -5.72
C PHE A 269 8.20 15.69 -5.66
N PHE A 270 7.61 15.57 -4.48
CA PHE A 270 6.37 14.83 -4.30
C PHE A 270 5.19 15.50 -5.00
N ASP A 271 5.11 16.84 -5.00
CA ASP A 271 4.10 17.55 -5.78
C ASP A 271 4.25 17.27 -7.27
N ASP A 272 5.48 17.29 -7.80
CA ASP A 272 5.76 17.05 -9.21
C ASP A 272 5.40 15.60 -9.63
N ILE A 273 5.65 14.59 -8.78
CA ILE A 273 5.33 13.19 -9.11
C ILE A 273 3.86 12.83 -8.87
N PHE A 274 3.19 13.48 -7.92
CA PHE A 274 1.79 13.23 -7.62
C PHE A 274 0.83 13.94 -8.58
N ALA A 275 1.26 15.04 -9.20
CA ALA A 275 0.41 15.87 -10.06
C ALA A 275 -0.42 15.09 -11.11
N PRO A 276 0.11 14.09 -11.86
CA PRO A 276 -0.71 13.34 -12.81
C PRO A 276 -1.78 12.46 -12.15
N ALA A 277 -1.49 11.89 -10.97
CA ALA A 277 -2.44 11.09 -10.21
C ALA A 277 -3.54 11.96 -9.61
N ILE A 278 -3.18 13.13 -9.08
CA ILE A 278 -4.10 14.14 -8.57
C ILE A 278 -5.06 14.57 -9.69
N ALA A 279 -4.51 14.98 -10.84
CA ALA A 279 -5.33 15.41 -11.97
C ALA A 279 -6.30 14.31 -12.46
N LYS A 280 -5.88 13.04 -12.44
CA LYS A 280 -6.74 11.91 -12.77
C LYS A 280 -7.85 11.73 -11.76
N ALA A 281 -7.53 11.75 -10.46
CA ALA A 281 -8.50 11.57 -9.39
C ALA A 281 -9.53 12.73 -9.32
N GLU A 282 -9.09 13.99 -9.49
CA GLU A 282 -9.96 15.16 -9.60
C GLU A 282 -10.91 15.08 -10.79
N ASN A 283 -10.37 14.70 -11.98
CA ASN A 283 -11.18 14.55 -13.19
C ASN A 283 -12.27 13.48 -13.02
N ASP A 284 -11.95 12.39 -12.34
CA ASP A 284 -12.85 11.27 -12.12
C ASP A 284 -13.72 11.44 -10.86
N GLY A 285 -13.47 12.47 -10.06
CA GLY A 285 -14.24 12.79 -8.85
C GLY A 285 -14.07 11.77 -7.72
N VAL A 286 -12.89 11.10 -7.62
CA VAL A 286 -12.58 10.09 -6.61
C VAL A 286 -11.47 10.56 -5.67
N PRO A 287 -11.42 10.07 -4.41
CA PRO A 287 -10.27 10.29 -3.54
C PRO A 287 -8.99 9.64 -4.07
N LEU A 288 -7.83 10.19 -3.65
CA LEU A 288 -6.52 9.60 -3.86
C LEU A 288 -5.94 9.18 -2.51
N TYR A 289 -5.33 7.99 -2.46
CA TYR A 289 -4.78 7.39 -1.26
C TYR A 289 -3.38 6.81 -1.52
N CYS A 290 -2.46 6.97 -0.57
CA CYS A 290 -1.15 6.35 -0.61
C CYS A 290 -1.12 5.17 0.37
N GLY A 291 -1.37 3.95 -0.13
CA GLY A 291 -1.51 2.73 0.68
C GLY A 291 -0.22 2.29 1.35
N GLU A 292 0.93 2.65 0.76
CA GLU A 292 2.24 2.39 1.35
C GLU A 292 3.22 3.51 1.03
N TYR A 293 3.99 3.90 2.04
CA TYR A 293 5.16 4.77 1.92
C TYR A 293 6.09 4.54 3.11
N GLY A 294 7.37 4.72 2.92
CA GLY A 294 8.33 4.53 4.01
C GLY A 294 9.77 4.61 3.55
N VAL A 295 10.68 4.53 4.50
CA VAL A 295 12.12 4.48 4.29
C VAL A 295 12.70 3.34 5.11
N ILE A 296 13.49 2.49 4.47
CA ILE A 296 14.15 1.34 5.12
C ILE A 296 14.93 1.79 6.38
N ASP A 297 14.95 0.93 7.37
CA ASP A 297 15.60 1.19 8.67
C ASP A 297 17.12 1.42 8.57
N LEU A 298 17.74 0.97 7.47
CA LEU A 298 19.15 1.16 7.16
C LEU A 298 19.54 2.61 6.82
N ALA A 299 18.59 3.47 6.48
CA ALA A 299 18.85 4.88 6.21
C ALA A 299 19.10 5.66 7.51
N ALA A 300 19.91 6.73 7.43
CA ALA A 300 20.17 7.60 8.58
C ALA A 300 18.88 8.26 9.09
N ASN A 301 18.66 8.29 10.41
CA ASN A 301 17.44 8.80 11.03
C ASN A 301 17.11 10.24 10.64
N ALA A 302 18.11 11.12 10.58
CA ALA A 302 17.92 12.50 10.16
C ALA A 302 17.39 12.63 8.71
N ASP A 303 17.86 11.76 7.82
CA ASP A 303 17.44 11.73 6.42
C ASP A 303 16.07 11.09 6.26
N LYS A 304 15.79 10.02 7.02
CA LYS A 304 14.43 9.42 7.14
C LYS A 304 13.40 10.47 7.56
N LEU A 305 13.67 11.18 8.65
CA LEU A 305 12.74 12.19 9.18
C LEU A 305 12.48 13.30 8.14
N ARG A 306 13.51 13.76 7.45
CA ARG A 306 13.39 14.79 6.41
C ARG A 306 12.54 14.31 5.24
N TRP A 307 12.76 13.07 4.77
CA TRP A 307 11.94 12.47 3.72
C TRP A 307 10.46 12.36 4.14
N LEU A 308 10.21 11.92 5.38
CA LEU A 308 8.87 11.85 5.95
C LEU A 308 8.21 13.24 6.04
N GLN A 309 8.95 14.28 6.43
CA GLN A 309 8.46 15.67 6.44
C GLN A 309 8.05 16.13 5.04
N ASP A 310 8.86 15.85 4.04
CA ASP A 310 8.63 16.28 2.67
C ASP A 310 7.40 15.60 2.06
N ILE A 311 7.27 14.27 2.18
CA ILE A 311 6.10 13.55 1.64
C ILE A 311 4.81 13.93 2.38
N HIS A 312 4.83 14.05 3.72
CA HIS A 312 3.67 14.48 4.50
C HIS A 312 3.25 15.91 4.18
N SER A 313 4.20 16.76 3.82
CA SER A 313 3.90 18.10 3.34
C SER A 313 3.06 18.07 2.05
N ALA A 314 3.38 17.15 1.12
CA ALA A 314 2.60 16.95 -0.10
C ALA A 314 1.22 16.30 0.19
N PHE A 315 1.16 15.30 1.08
CA PHE A 315 -0.12 14.69 1.49
C PHE A 315 -1.09 15.72 2.05
N ARG A 316 -0.63 16.55 2.98
CA ARG A 316 -1.47 17.60 3.59
C ARG A 316 -1.94 18.65 2.58
N ARG A 317 -1.06 19.11 1.68
CA ARG A 317 -1.44 20.12 0.67
C ARG A 317 -2.51 19.62 -0.28
N ASN A 318 -2.50 18.32 -0.56
CA ASN A 318 -3.36 17.69 -1.57
C ASN A 318 -4.46 16.81 -0.96
N HIS A 319 -4.65 16.83 0.36
CA HIS A 319 -5.67 16.01 1.06
C HIS A 319 -5.60 14.50 0.74
N ILE A 320 -4.38 13.97 0.55
CA ILE A 320 -4.14 12.57 0.25
C ILE A 320 -4.09 11.77 1.55
N GLY A 321 -5.02 10.83 1.72
CA GLY A 321 -4.96 9.85 2.80
C GLY A 321 -3.79 8.89 2.59
N HIS A 322 -3.24 8.34 3.69
CA HIS A 322 -2.01 7.54 3.57
C HIS A 322 -1.84 6.52 4.71
N ALA A 323 -1.10 5.43 4.46
CA ALA A 323 -0.69 4.47 5.49
C ALA A 323 0.82 4.20 5.45
N LEU A 324 1.50 4.46 6.57
CA LEU A 324 2.92 4.19 6.73
C LEU A 324 3.22 2.69 6.61
N TRP A 325 4.15 2.31 5.79
CA TRP A 325 4.78 1.01 5.81
C TRP A 325 6.02 1.08 6.70
N ASN A 326 6.08 0.46 7.87
CA ASN A 326 5.22 -0.52 8.51
C ASN A 326 5.10 -0.24 10.02
N TYR A 327 4.14 -0.88 10.74
CA TYR A 327 3.99 -0.72 12.19
C TYR A 327 5.19 -1.27 12.95
N LYS A 328 5.60 -2.52 12.69
CA LYS A 328 6.79 -3.14 13.30
C LYS A 328 7.42 -4.18 12.38
N GLU A 329 8.72 -4.38 12.48
CA GLU A 329 9.54 -5.30 11.68
C GLU A 329 9.53 -5.00 10.16
N LYS A 330 9.87 -5.99 9.34
CA LYS A 330 9.92 -5.92 7.87
C LYS A 330 10.73 -4.74 7.34
N ASP A 331 11.87 -4.48 7.98
CA ASP A 331 12.88 -3.48 7.58
C ASP A 331 12.41 -2.01 7.60
N PHE A 332 11.17 -1.74 8.01
CA PHE A 332 10.55 -0.41 8.04
C PHE A 332 9.82 -0.09 9.36
N GLY A 333 10.00 -0.93 10.38
CA GLY A 333 9.19 -0.90 11.58
C GLY A 333 9.22 0.42 12.35
N PHE A 334 8.09 1.11 12.39
CA PHE A 334 7.89 2.33 13.16
C PHE A 334 8.09 2.13 14.66
N GLN A 335 7.77 0.93 15.19
CA GLN A 335 7.97 0.57 16.59
C GLN A 335 9.35 0.01 16.90
N ASP A 336 10.19 -0.21 15.90
CA ASP A 336 11.50 -0.82 16.06
C ASP A 336 12.53 0.16 16.65
N GLU A 337 13.57 -0.40 17.27
CA GLU A 337 14.64 0.36 17.91
C GLU A 337 15.28 1.41 16.97
N ARG A 338 15.48 1.05 15.72
CA ARG A 338 16.08 1.93 14.70
C ARG A 338 15.22 3.14 14.33
N PHE A 339 13.95 3.16 14.71
CA PHE A 339 13.05 4.30 14.51
C PHE A 339 12.86 5.13 15.80
N GLU A 340 13.29 4.61 16.95
CA GLU A 340 13.01 5.19 18.28
C GLU A 340 13.43 6.65 18.39
N GLU A 341 14.62 6.98 17.91
CA GLU A 341 15.20 8.34 17.96
C GLU A 341 14.32 9.42 17.31
N ILE A 342 13.59 9.07 16.26
CA ILE A 342 12.78 10.01 15.45
C ILE A 342 11.27 9.81 15.62
N ARG A 343 10.84 8.84 16.41
CA ARG A 343 9.42 8.47 16.53
C ARG A 343 8.54 9.63 16.99
N ASP A 344 8.94 10.31 18.06
CA ASP A 344 8.18 11.44 18.60
C ASP A 344 8.10 12.62 17.64
N ASP A 345 9.15 12.86 16.87
CA ASP A 345 9.15 13.92 15.87
C ASP A 345 8.30 13.53 14.65
N PHE A 346 8.30 12.25 14.28
CA PHE A 346 7.43 11.75 13.24
C PHE A 346 5.94 11.86 13.63
N ILE A 347 5.58 11.51 14.87
CA ILE A 347 4.19 11.65 15.37
C ILE A 347 3.68 13.08 15.29
N LYS A 348 4.53 14.09 15.41
CA LYS A 348 4.14 15.49 15.22
C LYS A 348 3.91 15.88 13.76
N ILE A 349 4.40 15.07 12.82
CA ILE A 349 4.28 15.32 11.38
C ILE A 349 2.96 14.78 10.83
N ILE A 350 2.51 13.62 11.31
CA ILE A 350 1.28 12.95 10.85
C ILE A 350 -0.02 13.63 11.30
#